data_191c5f7cc9580418a37a24b5126172c1
#
_entry.id   191c5f7cc9580418a37a24b5126172c1
#
_cell.length_a   1.000
_cell.length_b   1.000
_cell.length_c   1.000
_cell.angle_alpha   90.00
_cell.angle_beta   90.00
_cell.angle_gamma   90.00
#
_symmetry.space_group_name_H-M   'P 1'
#
loop_
_entity.id
_entity.type
_entity.pdbx_description
1 polymer ?
#
loop_
_entity_poly.entity_id
_entity_poly.type
_entity_poly.pdbx_seq_one_letter_code
_entity_poly.pdbx_strand_id
1 'polypeptide(L)'
;MKLLKSAKTKMGNEIQLIQHGDATAGSSLVIGVFHGDEPQGKYLIEEYLKASPSKSKISVPLPEGDIVSLAQNLRNNMTKEEIMLWQHIRQRQINGIKFRRQTPIGKYICDFVSFENKIIIEIDGGQHNFGEQKQKDTERDKFLKSQGFTVLRFWNTDITQNIEGVLAKIRETLCSPLVGGPKSSISRRGERGLLFIPCLNPDGMQLGTRTNANGVDLNRNFPTKNWGEDTSAAGSNPSDYFGGKSAGSEIETKFVMEILEEYKPSSILTLHAPYKVVNYDGPARELAEEISDIMGYPVEESIGYPTPGSFGTYAGIERQVPTITLELDETCPVENLVEPVFEAFELFTT
;
A
#
# COMPACT_ATOMS: atom_id res chain seq x y z
N MET A 1 18.18 -9.49 7.44
CA MET A 1 17.54 -10.47 6.52
C MET A 1 18.25 -11.81 6.59
N LYS A 2 17.49 -12.90 6.57
CA LYS A 2 18.01 -14.28 6.55
C LYS A 2 17.15 -15.14 5.64
N LEU A 3 17.78 -15.86 4.71
CA LEU A 3 17.10 -16.91 3.93
C LEU A 3 16.84 -18.10 4.85
N LEU A 4 15.59 -18.53 4.95
CA LEU A 4 15.17 -19.65 5.79
C LEU A 4 14.95 -20.92 5.01
N LYS A 5 14.30 -20.83 3.84
CA LYS A 5 13.93 -21.97 3.00
C LYS A 5 13.93 -21.56 1.54
N SER A 6 14.22 -22.49 0.64
CA SER A 6 14.02 -22.29 -0.78
C SER A 6 13.57 -23.58 -1.48
N ALA A 7 12.92 -23.42 -2.64
CA ALA A 7 12.55 -24.51 -3.54
C ALA A 7 12.78 -24.10 -4.98
N LYS A 8 12.99 -25.08 -5.86
CA LYS A 8 13.13 -24.86 -7.30
C LYS A 8 11.85 -25.23 -8.02
N THR A 9 11.39 -24.33 -8.87
CA THR A 9 10.25 -24.54 -9.76
C THR A 9 10.60 -25.46 -10.93
N LYS A 10 9.61 -25.73 -11.78
CA LYS A 10 9.77 -26.53 -12.99
C LYS A 10 10.81 -25.97 -13.96
N MET A 11 10.90 -24.65 -14.12
CA MET A 11 11.89 -23.99 -14.98
C MET A 11 13.25 -23.79 -14.29
N GLY A 12 13.38 -24.19 -13.02
CA GLY A 12 14.60 -24.04 -12.23
C GLY A 12 14.74 -22.71 -11.52
N ASN A 13 13.74 -21.84 -11.60
CA ASN A 13 13.68 -20.61 -10.82
C ASN A 13 13.55 -20.93 -9.33
N GLU A 14 13.93 -19.99 -8.47
CA GLU A 14 13.96 -20.20 -7.04
C GLU A 14 12.80 -19.44 -6.34
N ILE A 15 12.06 -20.16 -5.49
CA ILE A 15 11.13 -19.58 -4.52
C ILE A 15 11.87 -19.49 -3.20
N GLN A 16 11.77 -18.37 -2.50
CA GLN A 16 12.51 -18.12 -1.26
C GLN A 16 11.59 -17.68 -0.14
N LEU A 17 11.82 -18.22 1.08
CA LEU A 17 11.30 -17.71 2.33
C LEU A 17 12.38 -16.90 3.03
N ILE A 18 12.13 -15.62 3.24
CA ILE A 18 13.07 -14.65 3.82
C ILE A 18 12.54 -14.16 5.16
N GLN A 19 13.38 -14.23 6.18
CA GLN A 19 13.16 -13.60 7.48
C GLN A 19 13.67 -12.16 7.48
N HIS A 20 12.84 -11.24 7.94
CA HIS A 20 13.22 -9.86 8.21
C HIS A 20 12.94 -9.51 9.67
N GLY A 21 13.91 -8.90 10.36
CA GLY A 21 13.82 -8.66 11.81
C GLY A 21 13.86 -9.96 12.64
N ASP A 22 13.31 -9.92 13.83
CA ASP A 22 13.30 -11.04 14.78
C ASP A 22 12.07 -11.93 14.59
N ALA A 23 11.81 -12.39 13.36
CA ALA A 23 10.72 -13.29 13.05
C ALA A 23 10.92 -14.67 13.70
N THR A 24 9.89 -15.12 14.37
CA THR A 24 9.83 -16.43 15.05
C THR A 24 8.59 -17.20 14.59
N ALA A 25 8.37 -18.40 15.14
CA ALA A 25 7.11 -19.11 14.96
C ALA A 25 5.95 -18.20 15.44
N GLY A 26 4.91 -18.07 14.61
CA GLY A 26 3.79 -17.16 14.85
C GLY A 26 4.00 -15.74 14.29
N SER A 27 5.14 -15.41 13.68
CA SER A 27 5.31 -14.16 12.92
C SER A 27 4.45 -14.18 11.66
N SER A 28 3.98 -13.01 11.25
CA SER A 28 3.11 -12.90 10.07
C SER A 28 3.87 -13.17 8.76
N LEU A 29 3.13 -13.64 7.74
CA LEU A 29 3.65 -14.01 6.44
C LEU A 29 3.12 -13.06 5.36
N VAL A 30 4.02 -12.55 4.54
CA VAL A 30 3.69 -11.71 3.36
C VAL A 30 4.10 -12.45 2.09
N ILE A 31 3.17 -12.60 1.15
CA ILE A 31 3.40 -13.33 -0.12
C ILE A 31 3.13 -12.41 -1.30
N GLY A 32 4.11 -12.27 -2.19
CA GLY A 32 3.96 -11.61 -3.49
C GLY A 32 3.87 -12.60 -4.64
N VAL A 33 3.26 -12.16 -5.73
CA VAL A 33 3.21 -12.82 -7.04
C VAL A 33 2.68 -14.27 -6.98
N PHE A 34 1.39 -14.42 -6.67
CA PHE A 34 0.66 -15.66 -6.93
C PHE A 34 0.47 -15.85 -8.44
N HIS A 35 0.15 -14.77 -9.14
CA HIS A 35 -0.01 -14.72 -10.58
C HIS A 35 1.20 -14.03 -11.21
N GLY A 36 1.78 -14.64 -12.24
CA GLY A 36 3.03 -14.15 -12.79
C GLY A 36 2.91 -12.84 -13.57
N ASP A 37 1.71 -12.49 -14.03
CA ASP A 37 1.38 -11.22 -14.67
C ASP A 37 1.10 -10.08 -13.69
N GLU A 38 1.18 -10.33 -12.37
CA GLU A 38 1.00 -9.35 -11.29
C GLU A 38 2.33 -9.09 -10.52
N PRO A 39 3.39 -8.53 -11.14
CA PRO A 39 4.74 -8.49 -10.55
C PRO A 39 4.93 -7.46 -9.42
N GLN A 40 3.97 -6.56 -9.20
CA GLN A 40 4.07 -5.44 -8.25
C GLN A 40 4.42 -5.91 -6.84
N GLY A 41 3.83 -7.03 -6.40
CA GLY A 41 4.06 -7.60 -5.07
C GLY A 41 5.53 -7.92 -4.81
N LYS A 42 6.25 -8.45 -5.80
CA LYS A 42 7.68 -8.73 -5.68
C LYS A 42 8.48 -7.45 -5.48
N TYR A 43 8.24 -6.45 -6.33
CA TYR A 43 8.92 -5.16 -6.24
C TYR A 43 8.76 -4.53 -4.86
N LEU A 44 7.53 -4.45 -4.36
CA LEU A 44 7.22 -3.83 -3.06
C LEU A 44 7.87 -4.56 -1.89
N ILE A 45 7.88 -5.89 -1.90
CA ILE A 45 8.55 -6.68 -0.87
C ILE A 45 10.07 -6.48 -0.95
N GLU A 46 10.67 -6.50 -2.14
CA GLU A 46 12.11 -6.29 -2.29
C GLU A 46 12.54 -4.90 -1.85
N GLU A 47 11.77 -3.86 -2.15
CA GLU A 47 12.04 -2.50 -1.67
C GLU A 47 11.94 -2.40 -0.13
N TYR A 48 10.93 -3.04 0.48
CA TYR A 48 10.81 -3.10 1.93
C TYR A 48 12.01 -3.81 2.58
N LEU A 49 12.46 -4.92 2.00
CA LEU A 49 13.61 -5.67 2.48
C LEU A 49 14.93 -4.90 2.34
N LYS A 50 15.07 -4.02 1.34
CA LYS A 50 16.25 -3.14 1.15
C LYS A 50 16.23 -1.95 2.09
N ALA A 51 15.06 -1.47 2.52
CA ALA A 51 14.92 -0.37 3.43
C ALA A 51 15.56 -0.73 4.78
N SER A 52 16.79 -0.26 5.02
CA SER A 52 17.45 -0.40 6.30
C SER A 52 16.62 0.24 7.41
N PRO A 53 16.61 -0.30 8.63
CA PRO A 53 15.97 0.36 9.76
C PRO A 53 16.75 1.64 10.10
N SER A 54 16.51 2.72 9.36
CA SER A 54 17.03 4.02 9.76
C SER A 54 16.21 4.50 10.95
N LYS A 55 16.84 4.53 12.12
CA LYS A 55 16.35 5.26 13.29
C LYS A 55 16.30 6.76 12.96
N SER A 56 15.35 7.20 12.19
CA SER A 56 15.02 8.61 12.09
C SER A 56 13.56 8.76 12.50
N LYS A 57 13.33 8.96 13.80
CA LYS A 57 12.12 9.66 14.23
C LYS A 57 12.13 11.02 13.52
N ILE A 58 11.33 11.20 12.48
CA ILE A 58 10.90 12.53 12.13
C ILE A 58 9.89 12.90 13.24
N SER A 59 10.39 13.37 14.35
CA SER A 59 9.57 14.12 15.28
C SER A 59 9.26 15.44 14.57
N VAL A 60 8.12 15.52 13.89
CA VAL A 60 7.53 16.83 13.61
C VAL A 60 7.34 17.46 14.99
N PRO A 61 7.99 18.60 15.31
CA PRO A 61 7.84 19.21 16.61
C PRO A 61 6.33 19.41 16.89
N LEU A 62 5.84 18.94 18.03
CA LEU A 62 4.45 19.18 18.42
C LEU A 62 4.21 20.68 18.44
N PRO A 63 3.11 21.16 17.84
CA PRO A 63 2.79 22.58 17.84
C PRO A 63 2.55 23.06 19.27
N GLU A 64 3.07 24.22 19.62
CA GLU A 64 2.79 24.90 20.89
C GLU A 64 1.32 25.32 20.97
N GLY A 65 0.75 25.42 22.18
CA GLY A 65 -0.70 25.55 22.41
C GLY A 65 -1.41 26.65 21.59
N ASP A 66 -0.78 27.80 21.40
CA ASP A 66 -1.36 28.96 20.68
C ASP A 66 -1.57 28.68 19.18
N ILE A 67 -0.70 27.90 18.54
CA ILE A 67 -0.81 27.61 17.10
C ILE A 67 -1.95 26.65 16.78
N VAL A 68 -2.33 25.75 17.71
CA VAL A 68 -3.47 24.85 17.57
C VAL A 68 -4.77 25.64 17.56
N SER A 69 -4.90 26.61 18.47
CA SER A 69 -6.07 27.50 18.54
C SER A 69 -6.18 28.37 17.29
N LEU A 70 -5.06 28.87 16.77
CA LEU A 70 -5.01 29.63 15.53
C LEU A 70 -5.43 28.77 14.33
N ALA A 71 -4.95 27.54 14.23
CA ALA A 71 -5.32 26.61 13.18
C ALA A 71 -6.82 26.24 13.23
N GLN A 72 -7.42 26.14 14.42
CA GLN A 72 -8.87 25.94 14.57
C GLN A 72 -9.66 27.15 14.07
N ASN A 73 -9.19 28.35 14.38
CA ASN A 73 -9.82 29.58 13.91
C ASN A 73 -9.76 29.69 12.38
N LEU A 74 -8.61 29.43 11.77
CA LEU A 74 -8.45 29.44 10.31
C LEU A 74 -9.34 28.39 9.63
N ARG A 75 -9.50 27.19 10.22
CA ARG A 75 -10.43 26.18 9.70
C ARG A 75 -11.88 26.65 9.65
N ASN A 76 -12.29 27.50 10.57
CA ASN A 76 -13.64 28.06 10.63
C ASN A 76 -13.81 29.28 9.72
N ASN A 77 -12.71 29.92 9.31
CA ASN A 77 -12.69 31.17 8.54
C ASN A 77 -11.89 31.02 7.23
N MET A 78 -12.11 29.93 6.50
CA MET A 78 -11.47 29.67 5.21
C MET A 78 -11.85 30.73 4.17
N THR A 79 -10.92 31.08 3.28
CA THR A 79 -11.17 31.93 2.12
C THR A 79 -12.11 31.23 1.12
N LYS A 80 -12.64 31.99 0.17
CA LYS A 80 -13.52 31.41 -0.88
C LYS A 80 -12.74 30.41 -1.75
N GLU A 81 -11.50 30.73 -2.06
CA GLU A 81 -10.61 29.92 -2.88
C GLU A 81 -10.22 28.62 -2.16
N GLU A 82 -9.93 28.69 -0.88
CA GLU A 82 -9.68 27.51 -0.05
C GLU A 82 -10.92 26.61 0.02
N ILE A 83 -12.13 27.20 0.21
CA ILE A 83 -13.38 26.43 0.19
C ILE A 83 -13.59 25.76 -1.17
N MET A 84 -13.32 26.47 -2.28
CA MET A 84 -13.48 25.96 -3.62
C MET A 84 -12.55 24.77 -3.87
N LEU A 85 -11.26 24.88 -3.58
CA LEU A 85 -10.33 23.76 -3.69
C LEU A 85 -10.71 22.61 -2.76
N TRP A 86 -11.07 22.93 -1.50
CA TRP A 86 -11.46 21.92 -0.52
C TRP A 86 -12.61 21.02 -0.99
N GLN A 87 -13.60 21.57 -1.69
CA GLN A 87 -14.71 20.79 -2.23
C GLN A 87 -14.25 19.67 -3.18
N HIS A 88 -13.10 19.83 -3.84
CA HIS A 88 -12.55 18.87 -4.79
C HIS A 88 -11.53 17.90 -4.19
N ILE A 89 -10.88 18.26 -3.06
CA ILE A 89 -9.82 17.41 -2.46
C ILE A 89 -10.24 16.73 -1.16
N ARG A 90 -11.41 17.13 -0.57
CA ARG A 90 -11.94 16.49 0.63
C ARG A 90 -12.42 15.08 0.36
N GLN A 91 -12.60 14.30 1.45
CA GLN A 91 -13.19 12.94 1.36
C GLN A 91 -12.45 12.03 0.35
N ARG A 92 -11.13 12.19 0.25
CA ARG A 92 -10.27 11.37 -0.62
C ARG A 92 -10.65 11.43 -2.13
N GLN A 93 -11.28 12.53 -2.60
CA GLN A 93 -11.76 12.66 -4.00
C GLN A 93 -10.63 12.72 -5.04
N ILE A 94 -9.40 13.05 -4.63
CA ILE A 94 -8.23 12.98 -5.51
C ILE A 94 -7.43 11.73 -5.16
N ASN A 95 -7.43 10.75 -6.05
CA ASN A 95 -6.64 9.51 -5.99
C ASN A 95 -6.69 8.79 -4.62
N GLY A 96 -7.82 8.86 -3.92
CA GLY A 96 -7.96 8.27 -2.60
C GLY A 96 -7.21 8.97 -1.46
N ILE A 97 -6.54 10.09 -1.73
CA ILE A 97 -5.61 10.76 -0.81
C ILE A 97 -6.34 11.61 0.24
N LYS A 98 -5.91 11.47 1.49
CA LYS A 98 -6.44 12.25 2.62
C LYS A 98 -5.71 13.57 2.75
N PHE A 99 -6.43 14.67 2.59
CA PHE A 99 -5.96 16.01 2.93
C PHE A 99 -6.56 16.49 4.25
N ARG A 100 -5.76 17.21 5.03
CA ARG A 100 -6.18 17.92 6.23
C ARG A 100 -6.07 19.41 5.99
N ARG A 101 -7.04 20.18 6.53
CA ARG A 101 -7.06 21.65 6.39
C ARG A 101 -6.32 22.31 7.53
N GLN A 102 -5.70 23.46 7.26
CA GLN A 102 -5.11 24.37 8.23
C GLN A 102 -4.35 23.60 9.31
N THR A 103 -3.31 22.90 8.85
CA THR A 103 -2.59 21.93 9.67
C THR A 103 -1.27 22.52 10.16
N PRO A 104 -1.03 22.55 11.48
CA PRO A 104 0.25 22.98 12.02
C PRO A 104 1.37 21.99 11.71
N ILE A 105 2.50 22.51 11.19
CA ILE A 105 3.76 21.78 11.01
C ILE A 105 4.88 22.63 11.61
N GLY A 106 5.36 22.23 12.79
CA GLY A 106 6.22 23.07 13.61
C GLY A 106 5.55 24.40 13.95
N LYS A 107 6.20 25.51 13.64
CA LYS A 107 5.66 26.86 13.88
C LYS A 107 4.82 27.43 12.72
N TYR A 108 4.53 26.65 11.69
CA TYR A 108 3.78 27.08 10.52
C TYR A 108 2.43 26.38 10.42
N ILE A 109 1.42 27.06 9.90
CA ILE A 109 0.13 26.47 9.55
C ILE A 109 0.07 26.39 8.03
N CYS A 110 -0.27 25.21 7.49
CA CYS A 110 -0.34 24.93 6.06
C CYS A 110 -1.81 24.71 5.66
N ASP A 111 -2.25 25.27 4.51
CA ASP A 111 -3.66 25.28 4.13
C ASP A 111 -4.22 23.88 3.95
N PHE A 112 -3.54 23.04 3.14
CA PHE A 112 -3.90 21.63 2.96
C PHE A 112 -2.66 20.75 3.01
N VAL A 113 -2.73 19.69 3.80
CA VAL A 113 -1.60 18.78 4.02
C VAL A 113 -2.06 17.34 3.83
N SER A 114 -1.37 16.62 2.96
CA SER A 114 -1.35 15.17 2.96
C SER A 114 -0.06 14.68 3.61
N PHE A 115 -0.18 14.10 4.80
CA PHE A 115 0.99 13.52 5.51
C PHE A 115 1.46 12.25 4.82
N GLU A 116 0.54 11.48 4.28
CA GLU A 116 0.78 10.23 3.56
C GLU A 116 1.68 10.46 2.33
N ASN A 117 1.35 11.46 1.52
CA ASN A 117 2.09 11.79 0.30
C ASN A 117 3.14 12.88 0.47
N LYS A 118 3.34 13.37 1.70
CA LYS A 118 4.28 14.47 1.98
C LYS A 118 4.07 15.70 1.08
N ILE A 119 2.80 16.03 0.81
CA ILE A 119 2.42 17.17 -0.02
C ILE A 119 1.70 18.20 0.83
N ILE A 120 2.10 19.45 0.63
CA ILE A 120 1.44 20.64 1.13
C ILE A 120 0.93 21.42 -0.06
N ILE A 121 -0.33 21.88 0.01
CA ILE A 121 -0.92 22.80 -0.96
C ILE A 121 -1.19 24.10 -0.22
N GLU A 122 -0.68 25.20 -0.75
CA GLU A 122 -0.89 26.57 -0.25
C GLU A 122 -1.57 27.40 -1.32
N ILE A 123 -2.51 28.25 -0.90
CA ILE A 123 -3.25 29.17 -1.77
C ILE A 123 -2.82 30.57 -1.44
N ASP A 124 -2.08 31.21 -2.35
CA ASP A 124 -1.54 32.55 -2.17
C ASP A 124 -2.48 33.63 -2.71
N GLY A 125 -2.84 34.60 -1.85
CA GLY A 125 -3.54 35.82 -2.26
C GLY A 125 -2.53 36.81 -2.84
N GLY A 126 -2.79 37.31 -4.04
CA GLY A 126 -1.89 38.22 -4.79
C GLY A 126 -1.68 39.61 -4.17
N GLN A 127 -1.20 39.70 -2.94
CA GLN A 127 -0.76 40.95 -2.33
C GLN A 127 0.78 41.03 -2.38
N HIS A 128 1.26 41.91 -3.23
CA HIS A 128 2.67 42.28 -3.36
C HIS A 128 3.16 43.00 -2.10
N ASN A 129 3.91 42.32 -1.23
CA ASN A 129 4.76 42.97 -0.26
C ASN A 129 6.20 42.52 -0.47
N PHE A 130 7.02 43.46 -0.96
CA PHE A 130 8.43 43.29 -1.31
C PHE A 130 9.32 43.32 -0.06
N GLY A 131 10.27 42.37 0.01
CA GLY A 131 11.51 42.50 0.82
C GLY A 131 11.57 41.50 2.00
N GLU A 132 10.94 41.77 3.12
CA GLU A 132 11.03 40.94 4.35
C GLU A 132 10.25 39.64 4.28
N GLN A 133 9.16 39.63 3.51
CA GLN A 133 8.32 38.46 3.29
C GLN A 133 9.08 37.32 2.58
N LYS A 134 9.89 37.68 1.59
CA LYS A 134 10.66 36.71 0.77
C LYS A 134 11.68 35.90 1.58
N GLN A 135 12.24 36.49 2.64
CA GLN A 135 13.19 35.79 3.50
C GLN A 135 12.46 34.81 4.44
N LYS A 136 11.32 35.21 4.99
CA LYS A 136 10.48 34.34 5.83
C LYS A 136 9.88 33.17 5.04
N ASP A 137 9.47 33.41 3.80
CA ASP A 137 8.96 32.38 2.89
C ASP A 137 10.05 31.37 2.53
N THR A 138 11.28 31.84 2.32
CA THR A 138 12.44 30.97 2.06
C THR A 138 12.79 30.09 3.27
N GLU A 139 12.69 30.62 4.49
CA GLU A 139 12.91 29.83 5.72
C GLU A 139 11.81 28.81 5.95
N ARG A 140 10.55 29.19 5.69
CA ARG A 140 9.39 28.30 5.74
C ARG A 140 9.56 27.15 4.74
N ASP A 141 9.91 27.45 3.50
CA ASP A 141 10.13 26.44 2.46
C ASP A 141 11.26 25.48 2.80
N LYS A 142 12.37 26.01 3.28
CA LYS A 142 13.50 25.18 3.72
C LYS A 142 13.09 24.25 4.87
N PHE A 143 12.32 24.77 5.84
CA PHE A 143 11.85 23.99 6.95
C PHE A 143 10.90 22.87 6.46
N LEU A 144 9.86 23.19 5.68
CA LEU A 144 8.90 22.23 5.19
C LEU A 144 9.56 21.16 4.30
N LYS A 145 10.49 21.56 3.43
CA LYS A 145 11.31 20.62 2.63
C LYS A 145 12.22 19.74 3.50
N SER A 146 12.78 20.29 4.59
CA SER A 146 13.59 19.48 5.53
C SER A 146 12.77 18.44 6.29
N GLN A 147 11.43 18.65 6.39
CA GLN A 147 10.47 17.70 6.92
C GLN A 147 9.97 16.70 5.86
N GLY A 148 10.56 16.72 4.66
CA GLY A 148 10.25 15.83 3.55
C GLY A 148 9.03 16.24 2.71
N PHE A 149 8.44 17.42 2.95
CA PHE A 149 7.26 17.85 2.20
C PHE A 149 7.61 18.50 0.86
N THR A 150 6.82 18.17 -0.16
CA THR A 150 6.73 18.93 -1.40
C THR A 150 5.65 20.00 -1.25
N VAL A 151 5.97 21.25 -1.51
CA VAL A 151 5.01 22.37 -1.38
C VAL A 151 4.55 22.79 -2.78
N LEU A 152 3.25 22.69 -3.02
CA LEU A 152 2.56 23.22 -4.19
C LEU A 152 1.89 24.55 -3.82
N ARG A 153 2.15 25.58 -4.63
CA ARG A 153 1.51 26.89 -4.47
C ARG A 153 0.67 27.22 -5.67
N PHE A 154 -0.53 27.69 -5.41
CA PHE A 154 -1.45 28.17 -6.43
C PHE A 154 -1.93 29.57 -6.07
N TRP A 155 -2.06 30.41 -7.06
CA TRP A 155 -2.66 31.73 -6.86
C TRP A 155 -4.18 31.64 -6.74
N ASN A 156 -4.80 32.57 -6.02
CA ASN A 156 -6.26 32.69 -5.96
C ASN A 156 -6.89 32.70 -7.36
N THR A 157 -6.22 33.31 -8.33
CA THR A 157 -6.65 33.34 -9.74
C THR A 157 -6.63 31.98 -10.40
N ASP A 158 -5.66 31.11 -10.05
CA ASP A 158 -5.59 29.76 -10.60
C ASP A 158 -6.78 28.93 -10.13
N ILE A 159 -7.14 29.05 -8.84
CA ILE A 159 -8.30 28.37 -8.26
C ILE A 159 -9.62 28.84 -8.90
N THR A 160 -9.77 30.16 -9.08
CA THR A 160 -11.03 30.72 -9.57
C THR A 160 -11.22 30.61 -11.07
N GLN A 161 -10.14 30.60 -11.85
CA GLN A 161 -10.19 30.63 -13.32
C GLN A 161 -9.85 29.30 -13.98
N ASN A 162 -9.10 28.41 -13.32
CA ASN A 162 -8.62 27.16 -13.88
C ASN A 162 -8.49 26.04 -12.83
N ILE A 163 -9.56 25.75 -12.10
CA ILE A 163 -9.56 24.71 -11.07
C ILE A 163 -9.16 23.34 -11.63
N GLU A 164 -9.56 23.01 -12.87
CA GLU A 164 -9.19 21.72 -13.49
C GLU A 164 -7.69 21.62 -13.76
N GLY A 165 -7.02 22.71 -14.16
CA GLY A 165 -5.56 22.76 -14.30
C GLY A 165 -4.85 22.60 -12.94
N VAL A 166 -5.39 23.19 -11.88
CA VAL A 166 -4.91 23.01 -10.51
C VAL A 166 -5.03 21.54 -10.09
N LEU A 167 -6.19 20.93 -10.28
CA LEU A 167 -6.43 19.51 -9.95
C LEU A 167 -5.55 18.59 -10.78
N ALA A 168 -5.34 18.89 -12.07
CA ALA A 168 -4.42 18.14 -12.92
C ALA A 168 -2.98 18.21 -12.38
N LYS A 169 -2.52 19.41 -11.97
CA LYS A 169 -1.17 19.60 -11.39
C LYS A 169 -0.99 18.87 -10.06
N ILE A 170 -2.02 18.87 -9.22
CA ILE A 170 -2.02 18.09 -7.97
C ILE A 170 -1.90 16.60 -8.30
N ARG A 171 -2.73 16.08 -9.23
CA ARG A 171 -2.65 14.66 -9.66
C ARG A 171 -1.29 14.30 -10.25
N GLU A 172 -0.74 15.15 -11.12
CA GLU A 172 0.60 14.97 -11.69
C GLU A 172 1.67 14.87 -10.60
N THR A 173 1.62 15.75 -9.61
CA THR A 173 2.60 15.74 -8.50
C THR A 173 2.43 14.51 -7.63
N LEU A 174 1.20 14.07 -7.41
CA LEU A 174 0.88 12.84 -6.67
C LEU A 174 1.30 11.57 -7.43
N CYS A 175 1.40 11.64 -8.76
CA CYS A 175 1.87 10.56 -9.62
C CYS A 175 3.35 10.70 -10.01
N SER A 176 4.02 11.80 -9.64
CA SER A 176 5.45 11.97 -9.88
C SER A 176 6.25 11.30 -8.76
N PRO A 177 7.27 10.48 -9.07
CA PRO A 177 8.15 9.97 -8.05
C PRO A 177 8.78 11.16 -7.33
N LEU A 178 8.58 11.24 -6.01
CA LEU A 178 9.20 12.27 -5.19
C LEU A 178 10.71 12.19 -5.38
N VAL A 179 11.33 13.25 -5.88
CA VAL A 179 12.78 13.37 -5.96
C VAL A 179 13.33 13.52 -4.55
N GLY A 180 13.73 12.41 -4.00
CA GLY A 180 14.07 12.16 -2.62
C GLY A 180 13.10 11.11 -2.12
N GLY A 181 13.43 9.83 -2.37
CA GLY A 181 12.62 8.70 -1.91
C GLY A 181 12.23 8.86 -0.45
N PRO A 182 11.05 8.43 -0.04
CA PRO A 182 10.59 8.58 1.33
C PRO A 182 11.63 7.96 2.24
N LYS A 183 12.25 8.77 3.08
CA LYS A 183 12.88 8.25 4.28
C LYS A 183 11.71 7.83 5.16
N SER A 184 11.23 6.63 4.93
CA SER A 184 10.16 6.02 5.70
C SER A 184 10.55 6.08 7.18
N SER A 185 9.98 7.03 7.88
CA SER A 185 9.97 7.03 9.34
C SER A 185 8.75 6.29 9.83
N ILE A 186 8.51 5.09 9.30
CA ILE A 186 7.57 4.18 9.89
C ILE A 186 8.18 3.74 11.21
N SER A 187 7.67 4.29 12.28
CA SER A 187 7.90 3.78 13.63
C SER A 187 7.27 2.39 13.67
N ARG A 188 8.08 1.34 13.46
CA ARG A 188 7.63 -0.04 13.56
C ARG A 188 7.01 -0.25 14.95
N ARG A 189 5.69 -0.38 14.98
CA ARG A 189 4.96 -0.83 16.15
C ARG A 189 5.14 -2.33 16.22
N GLY A 190 6.04 -2.79 17.05
CA GLY A 190 6.20 -4.23 17.32
C GLY A 190 7.64 -4.67 17.21
N GLU A 191 8.01 -5.59 18.06
CA GLU A 191 9.33 -6.21 18.12
C GLU A 191 9.41 -7.46 17.22
N ARG A 192 8.30 -7.87 16.59
CA ARG A 192 8.23 -9.09 15.76
C ARG A 192 8.64 -8.80 14.33
N GLY A 193 9.53 -9.62 13.82
CA GLY A 193 9.89 -9.60 12.41
C GLY A 193 8.80 -10.22 11.52
N LEU A 194 8.98 -10.10 10.21
CA LEU A 194 8.09 -10.66 9.19
C LEU A 194 8.77 -11.77 8.40
N LEU A 195 7.95 -12.69 7.91
CA LEU A 195 8.32 -13.69 6.93
C LEU A 195 7.85 -13.25 5.55
N PHE A 196 8.69 -13.34 4.54
CA PHE A 196 8.39 -12.93 3.18
C PHE A 196 8.63 -14.04 2.16
N ILE A 197 7.69 -14.20 1.24
CA ILE A 197 7.89 -14.88 -0.05
C ILE A 197 7.75 -13.80 -1.13
N PRO A 198 8.84 -13.20 -1.62
CA PRO A 198 8.76 -12.09 -2.58
C PRO A 198 8.07 -12.46 -3.89
N CYS A 199 8.28 -13.68 -4.36
CA CYS A 199 7.70 -14.20 -5.59
C CYS A 199 7.38 -15.68 -5.44
N LEU A 200 6.09 -16.02 -5.39
CA LEU A 200 5.66 -17.41 -5.31
C LEU A 200 5.67 -18.09 -6.68
N ASN A 201 5.36 -17.35 -7.74
CA ASN A 201 5.28 -17.85 -9.12
C ASN A 201 6.35 -17.22 -10.04
N PRO A 202 7.64 -17.53 -9.83
CA PRO A 202 8.70 -16.93 -10.65
C PRO A 202 8.68 -17.44 -12.09
N ASP A 203 8.18 -18.64 -12.36
CA ASP A 203 8.03 -19.17 -13.71
C ASP A 203 6.96 -18.42 -14.49
N GLY A 204 5.77 -18.22 -13.90
CA GLY A 204 4.69 -17.43 -14.49
C GLY A 204 5.13 -15.98 -14.74
N MET A 205 5.86 -15.38 -13.79
CA MET A 205 6.40 -14.04 -13.95
C MET A 205 7.39 -13.95 -15.13
N GLN A 206 8.25 -14.94 -15.30
CA GLN A 206 9.19 -15.00 -16.45
C GLN A 206 8.44 -15.16 -17.77
N LEU A 207 7.31 -15.89 -17.77
CA LEU A 207 6.48 -16.13 -18.96
C LEU A 207 5.47 -14.99 -19.22
N GLY A 208 5.24 -14.09 -18.26
CA GLY A 208 4.22 -13.06 -18.32
C GLY A 208 2.80 -13.66 -18.32
N THR A 209 2.59 -14.75 -17.59
CA THR A 209 1.30 -15.47 -17.53
C THR A 209 0.77 -15.50 -16.10
N ARG A 210 -0.56 -15.50 -15.94
CA ARG A 210 -1.23 -15.72 -14.67
C ARG A 210 -0.79 -17.05 -14.03
N THR A 211 -0.78 -18.12 -14.80
CA THR A 211 -0.48 -19.48 -14.38
C THR A 211 1.02 -19.72 -14.21
N ASN A 212 1.40 -20.79 -13.53
CA ASN A 212 2.78 -21.26 -13.48
C ASN A 212 3.20 -22.01 -14.79
N ALA A 213 4.42 -22.51 -14.85
CA ALA A 213 4.95 -23.25 -16.03
C ALA A 213 4.20 -24.57 -16.36
N ASN A 214 3.30 -25.04 -15.50
CA ASN A 214 2.41 -26.16 -15.78
C ASN A 214 1.03 -25.73 -16.30
N GLY A 215 0.81 -24.42 -16.48
CA GLY A 215 -0.50 -23.86 -16.83
C GLY A 215 -1.49 -23.90 -15.67
N VAL A 216 -1.03 -23.93 -14.43
CA VAL A 216 -1.86 -24.03 -13.22
C VAL A 216 -1.98 -22.65 -12.57
N ASP A 217 -3.20 -22.21 -12.29
CA ASP A 217 -3.47 -21.08 -11.39
C ASP A 217 -3.20 -21.52 -9.95
N LEU A 218 -2.14 -21.00 -9.35
CA LEU A 218 -1.73 -21.37 -7.99
C LEU A 218 -2.81 -21.00 -6.97
N ASN A 219 -3.61 -19.95 -7.23
CA ASN A 219 -4.72 -19.56 -6.36
C ASN A 219 -6.01 -20.36 -6.64
N ARG A 220 -5.88 -21.52 -7.30
CA ARG A 220 -6.89 -22.57 -7.51
C ARG A 220 -6.34 -23.97 -7.18
N ASN A 221 -5.10 -24.08 -6.73
CA ASN A 221 -4.43 -25.36 -6.53
C ASN A 221 -4.40 -25.84 -5.07
N PHE A 222 -4.87 -25.04 -4.11
CA PHE A 222 -4.87 -25.45 -2.68
C PHE A 222 -5.91 -26.53 -2.39
N PRO A 223 -5.62 -27.46 -1.45
CA PRO A 223 -6.52 -28.58 -1.11
C PRO A 223 -7.63 -28.12 -0.17
N THR A 224 -8.54 -27.33 -0.69
CA THR A 224 -9.77 -26.87 -0.03
C THR A 224 -10.90 -27.87 -0.26
N LYS A 225 -11.93 -27.85 0.58
CA LYS A 225 -13.11 -28.71 0.44
C LYS A 225 -13.87 -28.52 -0.88
N ASN A 226 -13.81 -27.29 -1.41
CA ASN A 226 -14.43 -26.92 -2.68
C ASN A 226 -13.47 -26.99 -3.90
N TRP A 227 -12.28 -27.58 -3.74
CA TRP A 227 -11.36 -27.76 -4.87
C TRP A 227 -11.99 -28.61 -5.97
N GLY A 228 -11.84 -28.17 -7.21
CA GLY A 228 -12.39 -28.87 -8.39
C GLY A 228 -13.82 -28.50 -8.73
N GLU A 229 -14.46 -27.57 -7.98
CA GLU A 229 -15.73 -26.98 -8.38
C GLU A 229 -15.56 -26.07 -9.60
N ASP A 230 -16.68 -25.81 -10.30
CA ASP A 230 -16.68 -25.06 -11.54
C ASP A 230 -16.27 -23.59 -11.31
N THR A 231 -15.26 -23.14 -12.08
CA THR A 231 -14.77 -21.75 -12.09
C THR A 231 -15.32 -20.94 -13.26
N SER A 232 -16.21 -21.49 -14.08
CA SER A 232 -16.72 -20.86 -15.31
C SER A 232 -17.47 -19.55 -15.06
N ALA A 233 -17.94 -19.30 -13.83
CA ALA A 233 -18.60 -18.04 -13.46
C ALA A 233 -17.67 -16.81 -13.50
N ALA A 234 -16.36 -16.99 -13.58
CA ALA A 234 -15.38 -15.90 -13.65
C ALA A 234 -15.33 -15.18 -15.01
N GLY A 235 -16.08 -15.65 -16.01
CA GLY A 235 -16.27 -14.96 -17.32
C GLY A 235 -15.03 -14.86 -18.22
N SER A 236 -13.93 -15.52 -17.88
CA SER A 236 -12.63 -15.49 -18.53
C SER A 236 -12.28 -16.85 -19.12
N ASN A 237 -11.19 -16.90 -19.89
CA ASN A 237 -10.72 -18.12 -20.49
C ASN A 237 -10.56 -19.23 -19.43
N PRO A 238 -11.25 -20.38 -19.52
CA PRO A 238 -11.19 -21.46 -18.52
C PRO A 238 -9.77 -21.97 -18.24
N SER A 239 -8.86 -21.82 -19.21
CA SER A 239 -7.45 -22.23 -19.05
C SER A 239 -6.71 -21.39 -17.99
N ASP A 240 -7.13 -20.14 -17.75
CA ASP A 240 -6.44 -19.23 -16.85
C ASP A 240 -6.77 -19.53 -15.37
N TYR A 241 -7.78 -20.35 -15.12
CA TYR A 241 -8.24 -20.76 -13.78
C TYR A 241 -8.10 -22.26 -13.53
N PHE A 242 -7.27 -22.95 -14.31
CA PHE A 242 -7.04 -24.37 -14.13
C PHE A 242 -6.34 -24.65 -12.80
N GLY A 243 -7.03 -25.35 -11.88
CA GLY A 243 -6.53 -25.67 -10.54
C GLY A 243 -5.56 -26.82 -10.44
N GLY A 244 -5.05 -27.33 -11.58
CA GLY A 244 -4.13 -28.46 -11.63
C GLY A 244 -4.81 -29.83 -11.77
N LYS A 245 -4.01 -30.88 -11.92
CA LYS A 245 -4.49 -32.26 -12.06
C LYS A 245 -4.98 -32.83 -10.72
N SER A 246 -4.49 -32.32 -9.63
CA SER A 246 -4.93 -32.63 -8.26
C SER A 246 -4.63 -31.44 -7.35
N ALA A 247 -5.37 -31.36 -6.26
CA ALA A 247 -5.13 -30.35 -5.22
C ALA A 247 -3.70 -30.46 -4.70
N GLY A 248 -3.02 -29.33 -4.55
CA GLY A 248 -1.65 -29.28 -4.06
C GLY A 248 -0.62 -29.98 -4.98
N SER A 249 -0.89 -30.09 -6.29
CA SER A 249 0.03 -30.73 -7.23
C SER A 249 1.33 -29.94 -7.41
N GLU A 250 1.25 -28.60 -7.35
CA GLU A 250 2.35 -27.72 -7.71
C GLU A 250 3.38 -27.59 -6.57
N ILE A 251 4.65 -27.40 -6.95
CA ILE A 251 5.74 -27.23 -5.98
C ILE A 251 5.59 -25.92 -5.20
N GLU A 252 5.10 -24.88 -5.85
CA GLU A 252 4.80 -23.58 -5.28
C GLU A 252 3.75 -23.68 -4.17
N THR A 253 2.66 -24.40 -4.44
CA THR A 253 1.59 -24.66 -3.47
C THR A 253 2.11 -25.46 -2.29
N LYS A 254 2.87 -26.55 -2.55
CA LYS A 254 3.50 -27.37 -1.48
C LYS A 254 4.43 -26.54 -0.61
N PHE A 255 5.23 -25.66 -1.22
CA PHE A 255 6.15 -24.79 -0.50
C PHE A 255 5.42 -23.89 0.52
N VAL A 256 4.30 -23.27 0.11
CA VAL A 256 3.49 -22.46 1.03
C VAL A 256 2.86 -23.32 2.12
N MET A 257 2.32 -24.49 1.76
CA MET A 257 1.71 -25.41 2.73
C MET A 257 2.70 -25.83 3.82
N GLU A 258 3.92 -26.19 3.43
CA GLU A 258 5.00 -26.54 4.38
C GLU A 258 5.35 -25.36 5.30
N ILE A 259 5.38 -24.13 4.77
CA ILE A 259 5.64 -22.92 5.57
C ILE A 259 4.53 -22.70 6.59
N LEU A 260 3.27 -22.86 6.22
CA LEU A 260 2.14 -22.73 7.15
C LEU A 260 2.22 -23.74 8.30
N GLU A 261 2.60 -24.97 8.01
CA GLU A 261 2.73 -26.03 9.03
C GLU A 261 3.97 -25.80 9.94
N GLU A 262 5.10 -25.35 9.37
CA GLU A 262 6.35 -25.17 10.09
C GLU A 262 6.36 -23.88 10.93
N TYR A 263 5.94 -22.75 10.35
CA TYR A 263 6.06 -21.43 11.00
C TYR A 263 4.76 -20.96 11.66
N LYS A 264 3.61 -21.52 11.31
CA LYS A 264 2.28 -21.22 11.88
C LYS A 264 2.03 -19.71 12.00
N PRO A 265 2.02 -18.99 10.88
CA PRO A 265 1.88 -17.53 10.90
C PRO A 265 0.59 -17.11 11.61
N SER A 266 0.66 -16.03 12.41
CA SER A 266 -0.48 -15.46 13.13
C SER A 266 -1.44 -14.72 12.20
N SER A 267 -0.93 -14.18 11.10
CA SER A 267 -1.72 -13.53 10.04
C SER A 267 -0.97 -13.58 8.71
N ILE A 268 -1.68 -13.39 7.62
CA ILE A 268 -1.12 -13.50 6.27
C ILE A 268 -1.59 -12.32 5.43
N LEU A 269 -0.66 -11.76 4.64
CA LEU A 269 -0.96 -10.77 3.60
C LEU A 269 -0.51 -11.32 2.25
N THR A 270 -1.40 -11.33 1.27
CA THR A 270 -1.07 -11.63 -0.12
C THR A 270 -1.25 -10.38 -0.99
N LEU A 271 -0.32 -10.18 -1.92
CA LEU A 271 -0.35 -9.04 -2.84
C LEU A 271 -0.76 -9.51 -4.23
N HIS A 272 -1.84 -8.96 -4.72
CA HIS A 272 -2.43 -9.19 -6.03
C HIS A 272 -2.68 -7.88 -6.78
N ALA A 273 -3.22 -7.93 -7.98
CA ALA A 273 -3.74 -6.83 -8.79
C ALA A 273 -4.86 -7.38 -9.71
N PRO A 274 -5.79 -6.58 -10.27
CA PRO A 274 -5.78 -5.10 -10.35
C PRO A 274 -6.91 -4.39 -9.59
N TYR A 275 -7.70 -5.06 -8.74
CA TYR A 275 -9.06 -4.62 -8.37
C TYR A 275 -9.16 -3.45 -7.40
N LYS A 276 -8.08 -2.97 -6.77
CA LYS A 276 -8.09 -1.87 -5.78
C LYS A 276 -9.02 -2.16 -4.60
N VAL A 277 -8.90 -3.32 -4.02
CA VAL A 277 -9.76 -3.78 -2.93
C VAL A 277 -8.94 -4.45 -1.84
N VAL A 278 -9.40 -4.36 -0.61
CA VAL A 278 -8.90 -5.15 0.52
C VAL A 278 -9.89 -6.29 0.74
N ASN A 279 -9.57 -7.46 0.21
CA ASN A 279 -10.36 -8.66 0.45
C ASN A 279 -9.82 -9.39 1.68
N TYR A 280 -10.69 -10.03 2.45
CA TYR A 280 -10.29 -10.78 3.63
C TYR A 280 -10.99 -12.14 3.74
N ASP A 281 -10.27 -13.09 4.31
CA ASP A 281 -10.75 -14.44 4.60
C ASP A 281 -10.49 -14.78 6.07
N GLY A 282 -11.45 -15.45 6.69
CA GLY A 282 -11.37 -15.81 8.10
C GLY A 282 -11.51 -14.62 9.05
N PRO A 283 -10.91 -14.66 10.25
CA PRO A 283 -11.10 -13.62 11.29
C PRO A 283 -10.22 -12.39 11.03
N ALA A 284 -10.30 -11.77 9.85
CA ALA A 284 -9.40 -10.70 9.41
C ALA A 284 -10.10 -9.36 9.12
N ARG A 285 -11.39 -9.21 9.47
CA ARG A 285 -12.17 -8.01 9.12
C ARG A 285 -11.57 -6.72 9.70
N GLU A 286 -11.23 -6.71 10.99
CA GLU A 286 -10.65 -5.51 11.64
C GLU A 286 -9.34 -5.11 10.97
N LEU A 287 -8.45 -6.08 10.69
CA LEU A 287 -7.21 -5.86 9.98
C LEU A 287 -7.44 -5.33 8.55
N ALA A 288 -8.48 -5.82 7.86
CA ALA A 288 -8.86 -5.32 6.54
C ALA A 288 -9.32 -3.87 6.58
N GLU A 289 -10.07 -3.47 7.62
CA GLU A 289 -10.52 -2.10 7.83
C GLU A 289 -9.33 -1.16 8.10
N GLU A 290 -8.34 -1.57 8.89
CA GLU A 290 -7.11 -0.81 9.11
C GLU A 290 -6.30 -0.63 7.81
N ILE A 291 -6.14 -1.69 7.01
CA ILE A 291 -5.46 -1.61 5.71
C ILE A 291 -6.25 -0.73 4.74
N SER A 292 -7.58 -0.81 4.75
CA SER A 292 -8.45 0.06 3.95
C SER A 292 -8.23 1.54 4.27
N ASP A 293 -8.08 1.86 5.55
CA ASP A 293 -7.78 3.24 5.98
C ASP A 293 -6.43 3.74 5.46
N ILE A 294 -5.44 2.88 5.36
CA ILE A 294 -4.10 3.17 4.83
C ILE A 294 -4.16 3.31 3.30
N MET A 295 -4.67 2.29 2.62
CA MET A 295 -4.66 2.19 1.16
C MET A 295 -5.71 3.08 0.47
N GLY A 296 -6.81 3.39 1.18
CA GLY A 296 -7.97 4.06 0.60
C GLY A 296 -8.81 3.15 -0.31
N TYR A 297 -8.65 1.84 -0.21
CA TYR A 297 -9.39 0.84 -0.98
C TYR A 297 -10.60 0.32 -0.19
N PRO A 298 -11.72 -0.04 -0.83
CA PRO A 298 -12.86 -0.63 -0.15
C PRO A 298 -12.51 -2.01 0.45
N VAL A 299 -13.20 -2.37 1.55
CA VAL A 299 -13.15 -3.71 2.12
C VAL A 299 -14.23 -4.58 1.50
N GLU A 300 -13.87 -5.77 1.04
CA GLU A 300 -14.77 -6.72 0.41
C GLU A 300 -14.59 -8.12 1.02
N GLU A 301 -15.69 -8.76 1.39
CA GLU A 301 -15.70 -10.16 1.82
C GLU A 301 -15.58 -11.15 0.65
N SER A 302 -15.90 -10.70 -0.55
CA SER A 302 -15.93 -11.50 -1.77
C SER A 302 -15.55 -10.66 -2.96
N ILE A 303 -14.73 -11.19 -3.84
CA ILE A 303 -14.40 -10.57 -5.13
C ILE A 303 -15.51 -10.78 -6.18
N GLY A 304 -16.70 -11.25 -5.78
CA GLY A 304 -17.89 -11.33 -6.62
C GLY A 304 -18.05 -12.61 -7.45
N TYR A 305 -17.11 -13.56 -7.35
CA TYR A 305 -17.20 -14.86 -8.00
C TYR A 305 -16.56 -15.99 -7.17
N PRO A 306 -16.97 -17.27 -7.37
CA PRO A 306 -16.41 -18.40 -6.65
C PRO A 306 -14.91 -18.59 -6.91
N THR A 307 -14.16 -18.88 -5.85
CA THR A 307 -12.72 -19.11 -5.90
C THR A 307 -12.34 -20.49 -5.32
N PRO A 308 -12.83 -21.61 -5.90
CA PRO A 308 -12.50 -22.93 -5.38
C PRO A 308 -11.01 -23.20 -5.46
N GLY A 309 -10.45 -23.82 -4.42
CA GLY A 309 -9.01 -24.05 -4.35
C GLY A 309 -8.15 -22.84 -4.06
N SER A 310 -8.73 -21.70 -3.64
CA SER A 310 -7.97 -20.48 -3.36
C SER A 310 -7.17 -20.59 -2.07
N PHE A 311 -6.11 -19.78 -1.99
CA PHE A 311 -5.31 -19.65 -0.79
C PHE A 311 -6.10 -19.03 0.38
N GLY A 312 -6.93 -18.02 0.11
CA GLY A 312 -7.77 -17.39 1.12
C GLY A 312 -8.74 -18.41 1.76
N THR A 313 -9.41 -19.26 0.96
CA THR A 313 -10.21 -20.36 1.49
C THR A 313 -9.37 -21.32 2.32
N TYR A 314 -8.19 -21.72 1.81
CA TYR A 314 -7.31 -22.69 2.47
C TYR A 314 -6.77 -22.22 3.81
N ALA A 315 -6.24 -20.99 3.87
CA ALA A 315 -5.63 -20.42 5.08
C ALA A 315 -6.67 -19.72 5.95
N GLY A 316 -7.46 -18.81 5.36
CA GLY A 316 -8.39 -17.96 6.10
C GLY A 316 -9.63 -18.71 6.58
N ILE A 317 -10.38 -19.33 5.66
CA ILE A 317 -11.67 -19.94 6.01
C ILE A 317 -11.48 -21.29 6.70
N GLU A 318 -10.69 -22.21 6.13
CA GLU A 318 -10.59 -23.57 6.65
C GLU A 318 -9.63 -23.72 7.84
N ARG A 319 -8.62 -22.86 7.95
CA ARG A 319 -7.62 -22.87 9.03
C ARG A 319 -7.77 -21.72 10.03
N GLN A 320 -8.67 -20.79 9.75
CA GLN A 320 -8.94 -19.65 10.62
C GLN A 320 -7.69 -18.78 10.88
N VAL A 321 -6.75 -18.75 9.95
CA VAL A 321 -5.64 -17.80 9.98
C VAL A 321 -6.11 -16.49 9.36
N PRO A 322 -6.07 -15.35 10.07
CA PRO A 322 -6.41 -14.04 9.47
C PRO A 322 -5.65 -13.83 8.16
N THR A 323 -6.37 -13.77 7.04
CA THR A 323 -5.76 -13.69 5.72
C THR A 323 -6.32 -12.50 4.96
N ILE A 324 -5.43 -11.62 4.49
CA ILE A 324 -5.76 -10.47 3.65
C ILE A 324 -5.24 -10.71 2.24
N THR A 325 -6.10 -10.47 1.26
CA THR A 325 -5.71 -10.32 -0.15
C THR A 325 -5.80 -8.84 -0.51
N LEU A 326 -4.66 -8.18 -0.65
CA LEU A 326 -4.58 -6.79 -1.05
C LEU A 326 -4.44 -6.72 -2.58
N GLU A 327 -5.50 -6.31 -3.23
CA GLU A 327 -5.58 -6.09 -4.66
C GLU A 327 -5.08 -4.68 -5.00
N LEU A 328 -3.89 -4.59 -5.57
CA LEU A 328 -3.22 -3.33 -5.87
C LEU A 328 -3.80 -2.65 -7.13
N ASP A 329 -3.57 -1.34 -7.25
CA ASP A 329 -3.84 -0.58 -8.47
C ASP A 329 -2.74 -0.82 -9.51
N GLU A 330 -3.03 -1.60 -10.56
CA GLU A 330 -2.07 -1.84 -11.64
C GLU A 330 -1.84 -0.61 -12.54
N THR A 331 -2.75 0.37 -12.51
CA THR A 331 -2.64 1.60 -13.31
C THR A 331 -1.80 2.67 -12.62
N CYS A 332 -1.52 2.51 -11.34
CA CYS A 332 -0.65 3.37 -10.56
C CYS A 332 0.82 2.92 -10.70
N PRO A 333 1.78 3.83 -10.95
CA PRO A 333 3.19 3.50 -10.84
C PRO A 333 3.50 2.82 -9.51
N VAL A 334 4.18 1.68 -9.56
CA VAL A 334 4.39 0.84 -8.37
C VAL A 334 5.17 1.57 -7.26
N GLU A 335 5.99 2.54 -7.62
CA GLU A 335 6.74 3.40 -6.69
C GLU A 335 5.81 4.21 -5.77
N ASN A 336 4.62 4.56 -6.23
CA ASN A 336 3.62 5.29 -5.44
C ASN A 336 2.89 4.39 -4.44
N LEU A 337 2.97 3.07 -4.62
CA LEU A 337 2.42 2.08 -3.69
C LEU A 337 3.40 1.73 -2.56
N VAL A 338 4.66 2.12 -2.65
CA VAL A 338 5.72 1.76 -1.68
C VAL A 338 5.36 2.19 -0.26
N GLU A 339 5.03 3.48 -0.06
CA GLU A 339 4.76 4.01 1.28
C GLU A 339 3.49 3.39 1.91
N PRO A 340 2.32 3.38 1.24
CA PRO A 340 1.12 2.80 1.86
C PRO A 340 1.23 1.29 2.07
N VAL A 341 1.89 0.56 1.18
CA VAL A 341 2.10 -0.89 1.37
C VAL A 341 3.10 -1.17 2.50
N PHE A 342 4.12 -0.34 2.67
CA PHE A 342 5.03 -0.46 3.81
C PHE A 342 4.29 -0.21 5.14
N GLU A 343 3.41 0.79 5.20
CA GLU A 343 2.56 1.04 6.36
C GLU A 343 1.62 -0.15 6.64
N ALA A 344 1.06 -0.76 5.59
CA ALA A 344 0.28 -1.97 5.72
C ALA A 344 1.12 -3.15 6.26
N PHE A 345 2.38 -3.32 5.83
CA PHE A 345 3.26 -4.36 6.37
C PHE A 345 3.53 -4.19 7.88
N GLU A 346 3.61 -2.95 8.37
CA GLU A 346 3.83 -2.68 9.80
C GLU A 346 2.66 -3.15 10.68
N LEU A 347 1.43 -3.25 10.16
CA LEU A 347 0.31 -3.83 10.91
C LEU A 347 0.52 -5.31 11.24
N PHE A 348 1.33 -5.99 10.44
CA PHE A 348 1.65 -7.40 10.62
C PHE A 348 2.85 -7.66 11.54
N THR A 349 3.46 -6.62 12.10
CA THR A 349 4.60 -6.75 13.04
C THR A 349 4.17 -6.77 14.51
N THR A 350 2.89 -6.64 14.80
CA THR A 350 2.32 -6.58 16.16
C THR A 350 2.03 -7.94 16.76
#